data_43eca3d62fd16083721683f95b32181f
#
_entry.id   43eca3d62fd16083721683f95b32181f
#
_cell.length_a   1.000
_cell.length_b   1.000
_cell.length_c   1.000
_cell.angle_alpha   90.00
_cell.angle_beta   90.00
_cell.angle_gamma   90.00
#
_symmetry.space_group_name_H-M   'P 1'
#
loop_
_entity.id
_entity.type
_entity.pdbx_description
1 polymer ?
#
loop_
_entity_poly.entity_id
_entity_poly.type
_entity_poly.pdbx_seq_one_letter_code
_entity_poly.pdbx_strand_id
1 'polypeptide(L)'
;MKKETKRTDAIDGQNIVYHIIQKKIIQVADVDNPPAEVKFMIEQLLLWGGVWFRPEAYEQIPVLRPYVIRDSSCRNKDPKKDTWAQSSSKGLMRDDNSSIKAIPKSLPIISPWKEMNGKTLGTGWVASHVWMSMQTRSEHACEWERTNSFIPNLVWLPSQLSKLTDRDGSYAQQFLKHISHLLYSKIRITNPVLSGIWSELQDPGITPVTKFSLDDLNFFDSDAGWIADKKTKLHQELQSILDLLDDPDAKVKAIYNDRYTSTLRDNSKVMAAPDKQNLTDWISANRDYIGGGTFISASMPIRAKRKTSLGAKRTGRVRRLYQINGRGEYSMGQVIEEFIKYKLDKGTPFNGISPIKGKFISEYPTGVSIGSGKDAKPYSFSHKGKDYYVTTQLRDSEAKDNFRRFRTSVSVTEPGFIITSIII
;
A
#
# COMPACT_ATOMS: atom_id res chain seq x y z
N MET A 1 8.73 -31.53 -13.10
CA MET A 1 9.42 -30.28 -12.73
C MET A 1 8.42 -29.40 -11.98
N LYS A 2 8.54 -29.27 -10.65
CA LYS A 2 7.76 -28.33 -9.85
C LYS A 2 8.27 -26.93 -10.16
N LYS A 3 7.39 -26.04 -10.66
CA LYS A 3 7.70 -24.61 -10.80
C LYS A 3 7.97 -24.04 -9.41
N GLU A 4 9.22 -23.71 -9.11
CA GLU A 4 9.54 -22.82 -8.03
C GLU A 4 8.86 -21.48 -8.31
N THR A 5 7.79 -21.22 -7.60
CA THR A 5 7.30 -19.85 -7.40
C THR A 5 8.41 -19.12 -6.68
N LYS A 6 9.06 -18.15 -7.34
CA LYS A 6 9.97 -17.21 -6.68
C LYS A 6 9.22 -16.62 -5.48
N ARG A 7 9.45 -17.18 -4.29
CA ARG A 7 9.03 -16.55 -3.04
C ARG A 7 9.78 -15.24 -2.94
N THR A 8 9.06 -14.15 -2.91
CA THR A 8 9.62 -12.87 -2.46
C THR A 8 10.17 -13.12 -1.06
N ASP A 9 11.44 -12.81 -0.82
CA ASP A 9 12.04 -12.99 0.49
C ASP A 9 11.23 -12.24 1.54
N ALA A 10 10.75 -12.95 2.54
CA ALA A 10 10.04 -12.34 3.66
C ALA A 10 11.05 -11.70 4.62
N ILE A 11 10.67 -10.53 5.13
CA ILE A 11 11.46 -9.84 6.13
C ILE A 11 10.86 -10.11 7.52
N ASP A 12 11.69 -10.59 8.44
CA ASP A 12 11.31 -10.82 9.82
C ASP A 12 11.35 -9.53 10.63
N GLY A 13 10.24 -9.22 11.34
CA GLY A 13 10.16 -7.99 12.12
C GLY A 13 11.15 -7.90 13.27
N GLN A 14 11.61 -9.03 13.83
CA GLN A 14 12.63 -9.03 14.88
C GLN A 14 14.00 -8.70 14.30
N ASN A 15 14.33 -9.22 13.13
CA ASN A 15 15.58 -8.88 12.45
C ASN A 15 15.63 -7.40 12.10
N ILE A 16 14.51 -6.80 11.67
CA ILE A 16 14.46 -5.37 11.42
C ILE A 16 14.75 -4.55 12.67
N VAL A 17 14.11 -4.90 13.80
CA VAL A 17 14.39 -4.21 15.08
C VAL A 17 15.85 -4.34 15.47
N TYR A 18 16.42 -5.53 15.33
CA TYR A 18 17.83 -5.78 15.61
C TYR A 18 18.75 -4.87 14.77
N HIS A 19 18.50 -4.77 13.47
CA HIS A 19 19.29 -3.89 12.59
C HIS A 19 19.11 -2.40 12.93
N ILE A 20 17.91 -1.98 13.29
CA ILE A 20 17.65 -0.58 13.71
C ILE A 20 18.44 -0.28 14.99
N ILE A 21 18.31 -1.14 16.00
CA ILE A 21 18.98 -0.96 17.29
C ILE A 21 20.50 -0.96 17.11
N GLN A 22 21.06 -1.92 16.38
CA GLN A 22 22.51 -1.99 16.11
C GLN A 22 23.02 -0.72 15.45
N LYS A 23 22.27 -0.15 14.49
CA LYS A 23 22.72 1.05 13.77
C LYS A 23 22.60 2.33 14.57
N LYS A 24 21.74 2.37 15.56
CA LYS A 24 21.39 3.61 16.25
C LYS A 24 21.65 3.60 17.76
N ILE A 25 21.93 2.43 18.37
CA ILE A 25 22.27 2.26 19.80
C ILE A 25 21.33 3.07 20.69
N ILE A 26 20.09 2.61 20.81
CA ILE A 26 19.05 3.42 21.44
C ILE A 26 18.52 2.76 22.69
N GLN A 27 18.57 3.45 23.81
CA GLN A 27 17.72 3.15 24.96
C GLN A 27 16.43 3.94 24.83
N VAL A 28 15.33 3.26 24.52
CA VAL A 28 14.02 3.89 24.38
C VAL A 28 13.30 3.80 25.71
N ALA A 29 12.96 4.94 26.30
CA ALA A 29 12.10 5.02 27.46
C ALA A 29 10.65 5.34 27.02
N ASP A 30 9.69 4.64 27.60
CA ASP A 30 8.27 4.98 27.44
C ASP A 30 7.93 6.13 28.37
N VAL A 31 7.94 7.35 27.83
CA VAL A 31 7.61 8.58 28.57
C VAL A 31 6.72 9.47 27.71
N ASP A 32 5.75 10.15 28.33
CA ASP A 32 4.77 10.98 27.63
C ASP A 32 5.39 12.22 27.01
N ASN A 33 6.41 12.80 27.66
CA ASN A 33 7.14 13.94 27.13
C ASN A 33 8.66 13.77 27.31
N PRO A 34 9.27 12.89 26.52
CA PRO A 34 10.69 12.59 26.65
C PRO A 34 11.58 13.79 26.24
N PRO A 35 12.84 13.81 26.69
CA PRO A 35 13.84 14.77 26.18
C PRO A 35 13.99 14.70 24.66
N ALA A 36 14.55 15.77 24.06
CA ALA A 36 14.65 15.89 22.61
C ALA A 36 15.44 14.73 21.96
N GLU A 37 16.49 14.26 22.61
CA GLU A 37 17.30 13.14 22.14
C GLU A 37 16.50 11.82 22.10
N VAL A 38 15.66 11.59 23.12
CA VAL A 38 14.79 10.42 23.18
C VAL A 38 13.65 10.54 22.17
N LYS A 39 13.08 11.74 21.99
CA LYS A 39 12.10 12.02 20.91
C LYS A 39 12.69 11.67 19.56
N PHE A 40 13.88 12.19 19.27
CA PHE A 40 14.60 11.90 18.01
C PHE A 40 14.78 10.39 17.80
N MET A 41 15.17 9.67 18.84
CA MET A 41 15.37 8.22 18.76
C MET A 41 14.06 7.47 18.49
N ILE A 42 12.97 7.82 19.17
CA ILE A 42 11.64 7.26 18.93
C ILE A 42 11.20 7.51 17.48
N GLU A 43 11.35 8.74 17.01
CA GLU A 43 10.99 9.11 15.65
C GLU A 43 11.77 8.29 14.62
N GLN A 44 13.09 8.15 14.78
CA GLN A 44 13.91 7.34 13.87
C GLN A 44 13.46 5.87 13.85
N LEU A 45 13.15 5.27 15.01
CA LEU A 45 12.66 3.90 15.08
C LEU A 45 11.33 3.73 14.34
N LEU A 46 10.42 4.68 14.50
CA LEU A 46 9.09 4.62 13.89
C LEU A 46 9.13 4.95 12.39
N LEU A 47 9.96 5.90 11.95
CA LEU A 47 10.17 6.19 10.52
C LEU A 47 10.74 4.97 9.79
N TRP A 48 11.72 4.31 10.39
CA TRP A 48 12.40 3.19 9.73
C TRP A 48 11.65 1.87 9.89
N GLY A 49 10.95 1.68 11.02
CA GLY A 49 10.23 0.45 11.32
C GLY A 49 8.77 0.45 10.84
N GLY A 50 8.16 1.60 10.61
CA GLY A 50 6.76 1.70 10.19
C GLY A 50 6.58 1.43 8.70
N VAL A 51 5.58 0.61 8.35
CA VAL A 51 5.18 0.38 6.94
C VAL A 51 3.72 0.79 6.77
N TRP A 52 3.47 1.66 5.81
CA TRP A 52 2.18 2.30 5.56
C TRP A 52 1.58 1.82 4.24
N PHE A 53 0.27 1.97 4.07
CA PHE A 53 -0.30 1.95 2.73
C PHE A 53 0.01 3.26 2.00
N ARG A 54 0.10 3.19 0.68
CA ARG A 54 0.29 4.39 -0.13
C ARG A 54 -0.97 5.26 -0.12
N PRO A 55 -0.84 6.59 -0.26
CA PRO A 55 -1.97 7.50 -0.38
C PRO A 55 -2.99 7.10 -1.43
N GLU A 56 -2.54 6.55 -2.57
CA GLU A 56 -3.42 6.08 -3.64
C GLU A 56 -4.30 4.88 -3.23
N ALA A 57 -3.80 4.02 -2.34
CA ALA A 57 -4.61 2.92 -1.80
C ALA A 57 -5.71 3.45 -0.88
N TYR A 58 -5.41 4.46 -0.05
CA TYR A 58 -6.39 5.13 0.80
C TYR A 58 -7.47 5.84 -0.02
N GLU A 59 -7.08 6.58 -1.06
CA GLU A 59 -8.02 7.25 -1.95
C GLU A 59 -9.04 6.27 -2.58
N GLN A 60 -8.60 5.07 -2.91
CA GLN A 60 -9.42 4.07 -3.60
C GLN A 60 -10.17 3.11 -2.65
N ILE A 61 -9.62 2.82 -1.49
CA ILE A 61 -10.14 1.87 -0.50
C ILE A 61 -9.89 2.43 0.90
N PRO A 62 -10.65 3.43 1.35
CA PRO A 62 -10.40 4.08 2.64
C PRO A 62 -10.45 3.11 3.83
N VAL A 63 -11.32 2.11 3.77
CA VAL A 63 -11.53 1.11 4.82
C VAL A 63 -11.29 -0.28 4.22
N LEU A 64 -10.30 -0.99 4.75
CA LEU A 64 -9.86 -2.27 4.17
C LEU A 64 -10.82 -3.43 4.42
N ARG A 65 -11.54 -3.42 5.53
CA ARG A 65 -12.55 -4.41 5.97
C ARG A 65 -13.64 -3.76 6.80
N PRO A 66 -14.63 -3.10 6.18
CA PRO A 66 -15.63 -2.32 6.90
C PRO A 66 -16.52 -3.13 7.86
N TYR A 67 -16.53 -4.43 7.72
CA TYR A 67 -17.34 -5.35 8.52
C TYR A 67 -16.57 -6.01 9.68
N VAL A 68 -15.37 -5.54 10.02
CA VAL A 68 -14.52 -6.15 11.06
C VAL A 68 -14.33 -5.19 12.24
N ILE A 69 -14.44 -5.73 13.44
CA ILE A 69 -14.09 -5.05 14.70
C ILE A 69 -13.07 -5.88 15.48
N ARG A 70 -12.24 -5.18 16.25
CA ARG A 70 -11.37 -5.87 17.21
C ARG A 70 -12.17 -6.24 18.45
N ASP A 71 -12.08 -7.51 18.82
CA ASP A 71 -12.73 -8.04 20.03
C ASP A 71 -11.72 -8.88 20.81
N SER A 72 -11.46 -8.46 22.04
CA SER A 72 -10.50 -9.12 22.94
C SER A 72 -10.86 -10.57 23.29
N SER A 73 -12.15 -10.92 23.23
CA SER A 73 -12.64 -12.28 23.48
C SER A 73 -12.11 -13.31 22.46
N CYS A 74 -11.73 -12.84 21.26
CA CYS A 74 -11.10 -13.68 20.23
C CYS A 74 -9.72 -14.24 20.61
N ARG A 75 -9.12 -13.76 21.70
CA ARG A 75 -7.84 -14.26 22.23
C ARG A 75 -8.03 -15.38 23.28
N ASN A 76 -9.26 -15.81 23.49
CA ASN A 76 -9.55 -16.85 24.47
C ASN A 76 -8.96 -18.19 24.01
N LYS A 77 -8.19 -18.82 24.88
CA LYS A 77 -7.58 -20.12 24.61
C LYS A 77 -8.58 -21.29 24.79
N ASP A 78 -9.75 -21.04 25.39
CA ASP A 78 -10.80 -22.03 25.52
C ASP A 78 -11.56 -22.14 24.19
N PRO A 79 -11.51 -23.28 23.46
CA PRO A 79 -12.20 -23.45 22.18
C PRO A 79 -13.73 -23.22 22.26
N LYS A 80 -14.33 -23.46 23.43
CA LYS A 80 -15.77 -23.23 23.65
C LYS A 80 -16.14 -21.76 23.75
N LYS A 81 -15.16 -20.91 24.04
CA LYS A 81 -15.31 -19.46 24.16
C LYS A 81 -14.67 -18.70 23.00
N ASP A 82 -14.13 -19.41 22.01
CA ASP A 82 -13.55 -18.81 20.85
C ASP A 82 -14.62 -18.11 20.00
N THR A 83 -14.52 -16.80 19.92
CA THR A 83 -15.43 -15.93 19.18
C THR A 83 -14.82 -15.43 17.87
N TRP A 84 -13.57 -15.82 17.54
CA TRP A 84 -12.88 -15.36 16.35
C TRP A 84 -13.66 -15.69 15.06
N ALA A 85 -13.76 -14.73 14.19
CA ALA A 85 -14.52 -14.81 12.93
C ALA A 85 -15.99 -15.22 13.10
N GLN A 86 -16.58 -14.91 14.24
CA GLN A 86 -18.05 -14.95 14.42
C GLN A 86 -18.64 -13.55 14.25
N SER A 87 -19.90 -13.49 13.88
CA SER A 87 -20.66 -12.25 13.88
C SER A 87 -20.97 -11.80 15.31
N SER A 88 -20.79 -10.52 15.60
CA SER A 88 -21.35 -9.88 16.80
C SER A 88 -22.88 -9.72 16.68
N SER A 89 -23.56 -9.37 17.76
CA SER A 89 -25.00 -9.04 17.72
C SER A 89 -25.36 -7.93 16.72
N LYS A 90 -24.40 -7.04 16.41
CA LYS A 90 -24.53 -5.97 15.41
C LYS A 90 -24.10 -6.41 13.99
N GLY A 91 -23.86 -7.69 13.74
CA GLY A 91 -23.49 -8.22 12.44
C GLY A 91 -22.01 -8.06 12.04
N LEU A 92 -21.18 -7.47 12.88
CA LEU A 92 -19.77 -7.23 12.59
C LEU A 92 -18.91 -8.47 12.92
N MET A 93 -17.93 -8.78 12.09
CA MET A 93 -17.01 -9.89 12.32
C MET A 93 -16.03 -9.56 13.47
N ARG A 94 -15.97 -10.44 14.44
CA ARG A 94 -15.03 -10.35 15.56
C ARG A 94 -13.66 -10.84 15.15
N ASP A 95 -12.62 -10.05 15.42
CA ASP A 95 -11.23 -10.38 15.10
C ASP A 95 -10.28 -9.93 16.22
N ASP A 96 -9.15 -10.59 16.33
CA ASP A 96 -8.03 -10.19 17.21
C ASP A 96 -6.97 -9.34 16.48
N ASN A 97 -7.32 -8.74 15.36
CA ASN A 97 -6.47 -8.04 14.43
C ASN A 97 -5.71 -8.95 13.43
N SER A 98 -5.92 -10.25 13.45
CA SER A 98 -5.22 -11.21 12.59
C SER A 98 -5.61 -11.06 11.12
N SER A 99 -6.89 -10.80 10.84
CA SER A 99 -7.40 -10.62 9.49
C SER A 99 -6.89 -9.33 8.84
N ILE A 100 -6.76 -8.24 9.60
CA ILE A 100 -6.21 -6.96 9.14
C ILE A 100 -4.72 -7.09 8.89
N LYS A 101 -3.99 -7.67 9.86
CA LYS A 101 -2.55 -7.93 9.74
C LYS A 101 -2.19 -8.70 8.48
N ALA A 102 -3.06 -9.63 8.05
CA ALA A 102 -2.82 -10.48 6.88
C ALA A 102 -3.02 -9.78 5.53
N ILE A 103 -3.67 -8.60 5.47
CA ILE A 103 -4.02 -7.94 4.21
C ILE A 103 -2.80 -7.66 3.32
N PRO A 104 -1.72 -7.00 3.81
CA PRO A 104 -0.57 -6.68 2.97
C PRO A 104 0.51 -7.76 2.95
N LYS A 105 0.26 -8.94 3.52
CA LYS A 105 1.29 -9.98 3.76
C LYS A 105 2.01 -10.42 2.48
N SER A 106 1.36 -10.33 1.32
CA SER A 106 1.95 -10.68 0.03
C SER A 106 2.53 -9.48 -0.72
N LEU A 107 2.37 -8.27 -0.21
CA LEU A 107 2.86 -7.07 -0.87
C LEU A 107 4.35 -6.85 -0.55
N PRO A 108 5.17 -6.58 -1.56
CA PRO A 108 6.51 -6.08 -1.33
C PRO A 108 6.47 -4.71 -0.65
N ILE A 109 7.54 -4.37 0.04
CA ILE A 109 7.73 -3.06 0.65
C ILE A 109 8.57 -2.20 -0.29
N ILE A 110 8.14 -0.97 -0.53
CA ILE A 110 8.93 0.10 -1.12
C ILE A 110 9.55 0.87 0.02
N SER A 111 10.87 0.91 0.08
CA SER A 111 11.60 1.51 1.18
C SER A 111 12.86 2.21 0.69
N PRO A 112 13.23 3.36 1.25
CA PRO A 112 14.57 3.93 1.09
C PRO A 112 15.64 3.05 1.73
N TRP A 113 15.25 2.19 2.66
CA TRP A 113 16.14 1.29 3.37
C TRP A 113 16.29 -0.03 2.61
N LYS A 114 17.52 -0.33 2.18
CA LYS A 114 17.86 -1.49 1.33
C LYS A 114 17.43 -2.83 1.93
N GLU A 115 17.51 -2.97 3.25
CA GLU A 115 17.17 -4.19 3.99
C GLU A 115 15.68 -4.53 3.93
N MET A 116 14.81 -3.53 3.70
CA MET A 116 13.36 -3.70 3.59
C MET A 116 12.86 -3.67 2.15
N ASN A 117 13.55 -2.95 1.27
CA ASN A 117 13.07 -2.69 -0.09
C ASN A 117 12.91 -3.97 -0.90
N GLY A 118 11.73 -4.18 -1.47
CA GLY A 118 11.38 -5.36 -2.26
C GLY A 118 11.06 -6.61 -1.44
N LYS A 119 11.11 -6.55 -0.09
CA LYS A 119 10.78 -7.66 0.81
C LYS A 119 9.30 -7.66 1.16
N THR A 120 8.77 -8.81 1.56
CA THR A 120 7.43 -8.95 2.14
C THR A 120 7.52 -9.10 3.65
N LEU A 121 6.41 -8.81 4.36
CA LEU A 121 6.38 -9.00 5.81
C LEU A 121 6.51 -10.50 6.18
N GLY A 122 7.47 -10.81 7.03
CA GLY A 122 7.65 -12.12 7.67
C GLY A 122 6.92 -12.22 9.01
N THR A 123 7.53 -12.95 9.95
CA THR A 123 7.05 -13.04 11.33
C THR A 123 7.41 -11.79 12.14
N GLY A 124 6.83 -11.63 13.33
CA GLY A 124 7.20 -10.54 14.24
C GLY A 124 6.67 -9.16 13.87
N TRP A 125 5.79 -9.02 12.88
CA TRP A 125 5.08 -7.80 12.55
C TRP A 125 3.67 -7.80 13.11
N VAL A 126 3.15 -6.63 13.44
CA VAL A 126 1.76 -6.41 13.86
C VAL A 126 1.16 -5.23 13.10
N ALA A 127 -0.15 -5.26 12.88
CA ALA A 127 -0.91 -4.09 12.48
C ALA A 127 -1.25 -3.31 13.75
N SER A 128 -0.66 -2.14 13.93
CA SER A 128 -0.91 -1.25 15.06
C SER A 128 -1.94 -0.19 14.68
N HIS A 129 -2.84 0.11 15.60
CA HIS A 129 -3.75 1.24 15.45
C HIS A 129 -3.05 2.52 15.89
N VAL A 130 -3.18 3.55 15.07
CA VAL A 130 -2.55 4.85 15.28
C VAL A 130 -3.30 5.67 16.32
N TRP A 131 -4.65 5.62 16.29
CA TRP A 131 -5.52 6.21 17.32
C TRP A 131 -6.08 5.10 18.21
N MET A 132 -6.00 5.28 19.51
CA MET A 132 -6.65 4.42 20.49
C MET A 132 -7.99 5.03 20.95
N SER A 133 -7.99 6.30 21.33
CA SER A 133 -9.17 7.06 21.70
C SER A 133 -9.74 7.86 20.53
N MET A 134 -11.03 8.13 20.58
CA MET A 134 -11.79 8.97 19.65
C MET A 134 -12.31 10.23 20.35
N GLN A 135 -12.69 11.25 19.57
CA GLN A 135 -13.14 12.54 20.13
C GLN A 135 -14.49 12.45 20.85
N THR A 136 -15.45 11.79 20.23
CA THR A 136 -16.85 11.80 20.71
C THR A 136 -17.31 10.47 21.27
N ARG A 137 -16.47 9.44 21.25
CA ARG A 137 -16.80 8.08 21.63
C ARG A 137 -15.93 7.56 22.78
N SER A 138 -16.53 6.76 23.65
CA SER A 138 -15.83 6.11 24.77
C SER A 138 -15.16 4.80 24.42
N GLU A 139 -15.60 4.14 23.32
CA GLU A 139 -14.97 2.93 22.82
C GLU A 139 -13.61 3.20 22.17
N HIS A 140 -12.74 2.20 22.17
CA HIS A 140 -11.47 2.31 21.46
C HIS A 140 -11.67 2.35 19.93
N ALA A 141 -10.83 3.10 19.23
CA ALA A 141 -10.89 3.21 17.77
C ALA A 141 -10.75 1.87 17.03
N CYS A 142 -10.13 0.88 17.64
CA CYS A 142 -10.04 -0.49 17.08
C CYS A 142 -11.32 -1.32 17.29
N GLU A 143 -12.24 -0.90 18.15
CA GLU A 143 -13.51 -1.58 18.45
C GLU A 143 -14.66 -1.02 17.62
N TRP A 144 -14.45 0.09 16.93
CA TRP A 144 -15.44 0.69 16.05
C TRP A 144 -15.20 0.32 14.58
N GLU A 145 -16.23 -0.15 13.89
CA GLU A 145 -16.15 -0.65 12.51
C GLU A 145 -15.62 0.38 11.51
N ARG A 146 -15.82 1.68 11.80
CA ARG A 146 -15.39 2.75 10.88
C ARG A 146 -13.92 3.03 10.96
N THR A 147 -13.29 2.83 12.12
CA THR A 147 -11.89 3.15 12.36
C THR A 147 -10.98 1.93 12.46
N ASN A 148 -11.53 0.74 12.78
CA ASN A 148 -10.73 -0.47 12.99
C ASN A 148 -9.83 -0.83 11.79
N SER A 149 -10.35 -0.74 10.57
CA SER A 149 -9.60 -1.02 9.35
C SER A 149 -9.48 0.19 8.42
N PHE A 150 -9.66 1.38 8.95
CA PHE A 150 -9.45 2.64 8.27
C PHE A 150 -7.95 2.84 8.01
N ILE A 151 -7.54 2.98 6.75
CA ILE A 151 -6.11 3.01 6.38
C ILE A 151 -5.32 4.04 7.20
N PRO A 152 -5.78 5.28 7.40
CA PRO A 152 -5.07 6.22 8.26
C PRO A 152 -4.86 5.74 9.70
N ASN A 153 -5.73 4.90 10.21
CA ASN A 153 -5.60 4.34 11.57
C ASN A 153 -4.68 3.12 11.65
N LEU A 154 -3.95 2.78 10.60
CA LEU A 154 -3.16 1.55 10.54
C LEU A 154 -1.71 1.82 10.13
N VAL A 155 -0.80 1.21 10.88
CA VAL A 155 0.62 1.09 10.54
C VAL A 155 1.11 -0.31 10.90
N TRP A 156 1.95 -0.90 10.06
CA TRP A 156 2.58 -2.19 10.38
C TRP A 156 3.93 -1.93 11.02
N LEU A 157 4.07 -2.40 12.25
CA LEU A 157 5.29 -2.24 13.06
C LEU A 157 5.89 -3.59 13.42
N PRO A 158 7.21 -3.69 13.59
CA PRO A 158 7.82 -4.77 14.38
C PRO A 158 7.16 -4.82 15.77
N SER A 159 6.86 -6.02 16.25
CA SER A 159 6.08 -6.22 17.49
C SER A 159 6.72 -5.57 18.73
N GLN A 160 8.05 -5.41 18.73
CA GLN A 160 8.77 -4.72 19.79
C GLN A 160 8.53 -3.21 19.76
N LEU A 161 8.45 -2.62 18.56
CA LEU A 161 8.18 -1.19 18.40
C LEU A 161 6.71 -0.85 18.68
N SER A 162 5.79 -1.77 18.39
CA SER A 162 4.36 -1.53 18.67
C SER A 162 4.07 -1.28 20.15
N LYS A 163 4.89 -1.83 21.04
CA LYS A 163 4.77 -1.60 22.47
C LYS A 163 4.99 -0.14 22.90
N LEU A 164 5.76 0.62 22.10
CA LEU A 164 5.95 2.05 22.33
C LEU A 164 4.69 2.86 22.04
N THR A 165 3.77 2.29 21.25
CA THR A 165 2.53 2.95 20.80
C THR A 165 1.28 2.43 21.52
N ASP A 166 1.42 1.42 22.39
CA ASP A 166 0.30 0.80 23.10
C ASP A 166 -0.28 1.68 24.23
N ARG A 167 0.42 2.77 24.59
CA ARG A 167 -0.05 3.75 25.58
C ARG A 167 -0.65 4.94 24.87
N ASP A 168 -1.93 5.21 25.17
CA ASP A 168 -2.62 6.38 24.62
C ASP A 168 -1.97 7.68 25.13
N GLY A 169 -1.78 8.62 24.20
CA GLY A 169 -1.11 9.87 24.47
C GLY A 169 0.42 9.81 24.54
N SER A 170 1.04 8.62 24.44
CA SER A 170 2.50 8.52 24.36
C SER A 170 3.08 9.32 23.18
N TYR A 171 4.31 9.83 23.33
CA TYR A 171 4.99 10.55 22.26
C TYR A 171 5.08 9.72 20.96
N ALA A 172 5.37 8.42 21.09
CA ALA A 172 5.43 7.50 19.97
C ALA A 172 4.10 7.45 19.20
N GLN A 173 2.98 7.37 19.91
CA GLN A 173 1.65 7.38 19.31
C GLN A 173 1.35 8.73 18.65
N GLN A 174 1.64 9.84 19.32
CA GLN A 174 1.45 11.18 18.76
C GLN A 174 2.25 11.37 17.47
N PHE A 175 3.46 10.81 17.41
CA PHE A 175 4.28 10.88 16.21
C PHE A 175 3.67 10.05 15.05
N LEU A 176 3.13 8.86 15.32
CA LEU A 176 2.41 8.10 14.30
C LEU A 176 1.15 8.82 13.82
N LYS A 177 0.39 9.47 14.72
CA LYS A 177 -0.76 10.31 14.35
C LYS A 177 -0.33 11.42 13.39
N HIS A 178 0.82 12.08 13.69
CA HIS A 178 1.37 13.12 12.83
C HIS A 178 1.73 12.61 11.43
N ILE A 179 2.42 11.46 11.31
CA ILE A 179 2.74 10.85 10.02
C ILE A 179 1.45 10.53 9.25
N SER A 180 0.48 9.87 9.90
CA SER A 180 -0.77 9.51 9.26
C SER A 180 -1.54 10.74 8.76
N HIS A 181 -1.56 11.81 9.55
CA HIS A 181 -2.21 13.06 9.17
C HIS A 181 -1.52 13.69 7.95
N LEU A 182 -0.17 13.70 7.90
CA LEU A 182 0.58 14.18 6.74
C LEU A 182 0.29 13.36 5.48
N LEU A 183 0.16 12.03 5.62
CA LEU A 183 -0.07 11.12 4.50
C LEU A 183 -1.48 11.26 3.90
N TYR A 184 -2.50 11.41 4.75
CA TYR A 184 -3.86 11.11 4.31
C TYR A 184 -4.88 12.24 4.49
N SER A 185 -4.65 13.23 5.38
CA SER A 185 -5.68 14.22 5.71
C SER A 185 -6.07 15.13 4.55
N LYS A 186 -5.17 15.34 3.58
CA LYS A 186 -5.42 16.18 2.41
C LYS A 186 -6.09 15.44 1.26
N ILE A 187 -6.26 14.12 1.36
CA ILE A 187 -6.89 13.31 0.33
C ILE A 187 -8.40 13.44 0.46
N ARG A 188 -9.04 13.91 -0.60
CA ARG A 188 -10.49 14.13 -0.62
C ARG A 188 -11.23 12.82 -0.85
N ILE A 189 -11.96 12.37 0.15
CA ILE A 189 -12.94 11.29 0.05
C ILE A 189 -14.30 11.93 -0.22
N THR A 190 -14.92 11.59 -1.36
CA THR A 190 -16.18 12.22 -1.82
C THR A 190 -17.42 11.73 -1.06
N ASN A 191 -17.36 10.54 -0.48
CA ASN A 191 -18.47 9.99 0.31
C ASN A 191 -18.49 10.63 1.72
N PRO A 192 -19.57 11.31 2.14
CA PRO A 192 -19.64 12.03 3.42
C PRO A 192 -19.56 11.10 4.63
N VAL A 193 -20.04 9.85 4.54
CA VAL A 193 -19.96 8.86 5.62
C VAL A 193 -18.51 8.46 5.87
N LEU A 194 -17.73 8.29 4.80
CA LEU A 194 -16.31 7.90 4.88
C LEU A 194 -15.42 9.10 5.23
N SER A 195 -15.66 10.28 4.68
CA SER A 195 -14.91 11.50 5.03
C SER A 195 -15.15 11.93 6.47
N GLY A 196 -16.35 11.70 6.99
CA GLY A 196 -16.73 11.99 8.39
C GLY A 196 -15.94 11.19 9.43
N ILE A 197 -15.21 10.12 9.05
CA ILE A 197 -14.38 9.37 10.00
C ILE A 197 -13.30 10.25 10.61
N TRP A 198 -12.73 11.17 9.82
CA TRP A 198 -11.68 12.08 10.31
C TRP A 198 -12.13 12.97 11.47
N SER A 199 -13.40 13.35 11.53
CA SER A 199 -13.91 14.17 12.65
C SER A 199 -13.87 13.47 14.02
N GLU A 200 -13.76 12.14 14.03
CA GLU A 200 -13.60 11.35 15.25
C GLU A 200 -12.14 11.19 15.68
N LEU A 201 -11.19 11.52 14.80
CA LEU A 201 -9.77 11.32 15.04
C LEU A 201 -9.12 12.66 15.45
N GLN A 202 -8.49 12.65 16.62
CA GLN A 202 -7.80 13.84 17.13
C GLN A 202 -6.60 14.23 16.27
N ASP A 203 -6.45 15.50 16.03
CA ASP A 203 -5.22 16.06 15.44
C ASP A 203 -4.02 15.78 16.38
N PRO A 204 -2.88 15.36 15.85
CA PRO A 204 -1.72 14.96 16.68
C PRO A 204 -1.15 16.05 17.56
N GLY A 205 -1.29 17.34 17.20
CA GLY A 205 -0.88 18.47 18.03
C GLY A 205 0.59 18.54 18.40
N ILE A 206 1.48 17.75 17.77
CA ILE A 206 2.92 17.74 18.04
C ILE A 206 3.75 18.33 16.90
N THR A 207 4.92 18.85 17.26
CA THR A 207 5.96 19.20 16.30
C THR A 207 7.10 18.18 16.45
N PRO A 208 7.36 17.35 15.43
CA PRO A 208 8.50 16.42 15.45
C PRO A 208 9.83 17.16 15.59
N VAL A 209 10.81 16.52 16.22
CA VAL A 209 12.18 17.03 16.29
C VAL A 209 12.99 16.62 15.07
N THR A 210 12.64 15.52 14.41
CA THR A 210 13.25 15.07 13.15
C THR A 210 12.61 15.77 11.97
N LYS A 211 13.42 16.33 11.10
CA LYS A 211 12.98 16.72 9.76
C LYS A 211 12.98 15.48 8.89
N PHE A 212 11.84 15.13 8.32
CA PHE A 212 11.68 14.01 7.41
C PHE A 212 10.77 14.39 6.25
N SER A 213 10.87 13.66 5.17
CA SER A 213 9.99 13.75 3.99
C SER A 213 9.15 12.48 3.84
N LEU A 214 8.14 12.51 3.00
CA LEU A 214 7.36 11.31 2.69
C LEU A 214 8.21 10.22 2.01
N ASP A 215 9.31 10.59 1.35
CA ASP A 215 10.23 9.65 0.71
C ASP A 215 11.07 8.85 1.73
N ASP A 216 11.12 9.30 2.98
CA ASP A 216 11.80 8.59 4.07
C ASP A 216 10.96 7.46 4.66
N LEU A 217 9.67 7.36 4.28
CA LEU A 217 8.74 6.37 4.79
C LEU A 217 8.77 5.07 3.97
N ASN A 218 8.34 3.99 4.62
CA ASN A 218 8.18 2.70 3.96
C ASN A 218 6.71 2.47 3.60
N PHE A 219 6.46 1.97 2.39
CA PHE A 219 5.12 1.72 1.90
C PHE A 219 4.97 0.29 1.39
N PHE A 220 3.78 -0.27 1.54
CA PHE A 220 3.40 -1.45 0.77
C PHE A 220 3.29 -1.08 -0.71
N ASP A 221 3.83 -1.94 -1.59
CA ASP A 221 3.69 -1.78 -3.05
C ASP A 221 2.27 -2.19 -3.49
N SER A 222 1.30 -1.40 -3.02
CA SER A 222 -0.10 -1.53 -3.39
C SER A 222 -0.32 -0.87 -4.76
N ASP A 223 0.09 -1.56 -5.82
CA ASP A 223 -0.05 -1.07 -7.20
C ASP A 223 -1.53 -1.07 -7.65
N ALA A 224 -1.78 -0.48 -8.82
CA ALA A 224 -3.12 -0.41 -9.38
C ALA A 224 -3.78 -1.80 -9.58
N GLY A 225 -2.97 -2.83 -9.84
CA GLY A 225 -3.45 -4.21 -9.98
C GLY A 225 -3.97 -4.76 -8.66
N TRP A 226 -3.18 -4.61 -7.60
CA TRP A 226 -3.60 -5.01 -6.26
C TRP A 226 -4.86 -4.24 -5.79
N ILE A 227 -4.88 -2.92 -6.02
CA ILE A 227 -6.04 -2.08 -5.67
C ILE A 227 -7.30 -2.59 -6.39
N ALA A 228 -7.23 -2.86 -7.71
CA ALA A 228 -8.35 -3.35 -8.49
C ALA A 228 -8.84 -4.73 -7.99
N ASP A 229 -7.92 -5.67 -7.75
CA ASP A 229 -8.26 -6.99 -7.22
C ASP A 229 -8.89 -6.88 -5.81
N LYS A 230 -8.34 -6.02 -4.96
CA LYS A 230 -8.89 -5.78 -3.62
C LYS A 230 -10.27 -5.13 -3.66
N LYS A 231 -10.50 -4.12 -4.52
CA LYS A 231 -11.82 -3.48 -4.72
C LYS A 231 -12.85 -4.51 -5.18
N THR A 232 -12.52 -5.32 -6.18
CA THR A 232 -13.43 -6.35 -6.71
C THR A 232 -13.83 -7.34 -5.62
N LYS A 233 -12.86 -7.86 -4.87
CA LYS A 233 -13.13 -8.80 -3.77
C LYS A 233 -13.95 -8.16 -2.66
N LEU A 234 -13.57 -6.96 -2.23
CA LEU A 234 -14.28 -6.25 -1.17
C LEU A 234 -15.72 -5.92 -1.60
N HIS A 235 -15.93 -5.45 -2.83
CA HIS A 235 -17.27 -5.19 -3.37
C HIS A 235 -18.16 -6.44 -3.30
N GLN A 236 -17.63 -7.61 -3.69
CA GLN A 236 -18.36 -8.89 -3.60
C GLN A 236 -18.68 -9.27 -2.16
N GLU A 237 -17.72 -9.11 -1.23
CA GLU A 237 -17.94 -9.37 0.20
C GLU A 237 -19.03 -8.45 0.77
N LEU A 238 -18.98 -7.16 0.46
CA LEU A 238 -19.99 -6.18 0.94
C LEU A 238 -21.37 -6.43 0.34
N GLN A 239 -21.47 -6.76 -0.94
CA GLN A 239 -22.73 -7.15 -1.56
C GLN A 239 -23.33 -8.39 -0.88
N SER A 240 -22.52 -9.42 -0.63
CA SER A 240 -22.97 -10.63 0.07
C SER A 240 -23.46 -10.35 1.50
N ILE A 241 -22.89 -9.36 2.19
CA ILE A 241 -23.39 -8.91 3.51
C ILE A 241 -24.79 -8.28 3.35
N LEU A 242 -24.96 -7.37 2.40
CA LEU A 242 -26.23 -6.72 2.14
C LEU A 242 -27.32 -7.72 1.75
N ASP A 243 -26.99 -8.69 0.90
CA ASP A 243 -27.91 -9.76 0.51
C ASP A 243 -28.39 -10.56 1.74
N LEU A 244 -27.49 -10.91 2.68
CA LEU A 244 -27.85 -11.60 3.93
C LEU A 244 -28.63 -10.71 4.93
N LEU A 245 -28.40 -9.42 4.91
CA LEU A 245 -29.17 -8.50 5.74
C LEU A 245 -30.59 -8.32 5.18
N ASP A 246 -30.76 -8.33 3.87
CA ASP A 246 -32.07 -8.25 3.23
C ASP A 246 -32.84 -9.58 3.35
N ASP A 247 -32.23 -10.68 2.90
CA ASP A 247 -32.78 -12.03 2.98
C ASP A 247 -31.76 -12.98 3.65
N PRO A 248 -31.99 -13.37 4.93
CA PRO A 248 -31.10 -14.32 5.62
C PRO A 248 -30.94 -15.67 4.95
N ASP A 249 -31.88 -16.07 4.10
CA ASP A 249 -31.82 -17.35 3.38
C ASP A 249 -31.17 -17.22 1.99
N ALA A 250 -30.73 -16.02 1.62
CA ALA A 250 -30.02 -15.77 0.36
C ALA A 250 -28.80 -16.66 0.20
N LYS A 251 -28.59 -17.15 -1.03
CA LYS A 251 -27.39 -17.93 -1.40
C LYS A 251 -26.23 -16.99 -1.72
N VAL A 252 -25.32 -16.81 -0.76
CA VAL A 252 -24.14 -15.97 -0.93
C VAL A 252 -22.86 -16.79 -0.91
N LYS A 253 -21.79 -16.24 -1.52
CA LYS A 253 -20.43 -16.76 -1.34
C LYS A 253 -19.94 -16.48 0.07
N ALA A 254 -18.98 -17.28 0.56
CA ALA A 254 -18.36 -17.05 1.86
C ALA A 254 -17.76 -15.63 1.91
N ILE A 255 -18.20 -14.85 2.92
CA ILE A 255 -17.70 -13.54 3.24
C ILE A 255 -16.51 -13.76 4.16
N TYR A 256 -15.30 -13.53 3.70
CA TYR A 256 -14.06 -13.86 4.41
C TYR A 256 -13.90 -15.37 4.68
N ASN A 257 -14.81 -16.01 5.43
CA ASN A 257 -14.87 -17.46 5.68
C ASN A 257 -16.30 -17.93 5.98
N ASP A 258 -16.50 -19.25 6.01
CA ASP A 258 -17.80 -19.86 6.25
C ASP A 258 -18.34 -19.57 7.66
N ARG A 259 -17.47 -19.46 8.66
CA ARG A 259 -17.86 -19.23 10.05
C ARG A 259 -18.52 -17.87 10.22
N TYR A 260 -17.94 -16.81 9.64
CA TYR A 260 -18.56 -15.48 9.68
C TYR A 260 -19.87 -15.48 8.90
N THR A 261 -19.88 -16.05 7.71
CA THR A 261 -21.04 -16.08 6.83
C THR A 261 -22.24 -16.77 7.50
N SER A 262 -22.02 -17.94 8.13
CA SER A 262 -23.09 -18.66 8.83
C SER A 262 -23.60 -17.89 10.06
N THR A 263 -22.68 -17.37 10.90
CA THR A 263 -23.08 -16.64 12.11
C THR A 263 -23.72 -15.29 11.79
N LEU A 264 -23.34 -14.61 10.69
CA LEU A 264 -24.03 -13.41 10.23
C LEU A 264 -25.45 -13.73 9.79
N ARG A 265 -25.63 -14.82 9.03
CA ARG A 265 -26.94 -15.30 8.61
C ARG A 265 -27.88 -15.55 9.79
N ASP A 266 -27.39 -16.23 10.83
CA ASP A 266 -28.19 -16.51 12.01
C ASP A 266 -28.50 -15.21 12.77
N ASN A 267 -27.52 -14.33 12.94
CA ASN A 267 -27.70 -13.05 13.62
C ASN A 267 -28.65 -12.11 12.86
N SER A 268 -28.65 -12.10 11.53
CA SER A 268 -29.50 -11.22 10.73
C SER A 268 -31.00 -11.51 10.93
N LYS A 269 -31.37 -12.73 11.37
CA LYS A 269 -32.75 -13.12 11.71
C LYS A 269 -33.25 -12.48 13.00
N VAL A 270 -32.34 -12.16 13.92
CA VAL A 270 -32.69 -11.67 15.28
C VAL A 270 -32.10 -10.29 15.59
N MET A 271 -31.41 -9.70 14.64
CA MET A 271 -30.79 -8.38 14.79
C MET A 271 -31.84 -7.29 15.00
N ALA A 272 -31.61 -6.40 15.96
CA ALA A 272 -32.47 -5.25 16.18
C ALA A 272 -32.52 -4.35 14.93
N ALA A 273 -33.71 -3.86 14.59
CA ALA A 273 -33.90 -3.05 13.38
C ALA A 273 -32.94 -1.84 13.27
N PRO A 274 -32.64 -1.08 14.35
CA PRO A 274 -31.67 0.02 14.29
C PRO A 274 -30.24 -0.47 13.97
N ASP A 275 -29.80 -1.59 14.54
CA ASP A 275 -28.47 -2.14 14.28
C ASP A 275 -28.35 -2.64 12.83
N LYS A 276 -29.42 -3.29 12.34
CA LYS A 276 -29.51 -3.74 10.94
C LYS A 276 -29.44 -2.56 9.98
N GLN A 277 -30.19 -1.49 10.24
CA GLN A 277 -30.16 -0.29 9.40
C GLN A 277 -28.78 0.38 9.42
N ASN A 278 -28.20 0.58 10.61
CA ASN A 278 -26.85 1.16 10.76
C ASN A 278 -25.78 0.37 9.99
N LEU A 279 -25.83 -0.97 10.09
CA LEU A 279 -24.90 -1.83 9.36
C LEU A 279 -25.16 -1.74 7.85
N THR A 280 -26.41 -1.76 7.40
CA THR A 280 -26.78 -1.63 5.99
C THR A 280 -26.27 -0.33 5.40
N ASP A 281 -26.50 0.81 6.08
CA ASP A 281 -26.06 2.13 5.63
C ASP A 281 -24.52 2.21 5.53
N TRP A 282 -23.84 1.68 6.55
CA TRP A 282 -22.38 1.66 6.58
C TRP A 282 -21.76 0.77 5.46
N ILE A 283 -22.28 -0.43 5.27
CA ILE A 283 -21.82 -1.36 4.24
C ILE A 283 -22.12 -0.83 2.84
N SER A 284 -23.32 -0.25 2.63
CA SER A 284 -23.71 0.38 1.37
C SER A 284 -22.79 1.55 1.03
N ALA A 285 -22.52 2.45 1.98
CA ALA A 285 -21.62 3.59 1.76
C ALA A 285 -20.21 3.14 1.29
N ASN A 286 -19.67 2.08 1.89
CA ASN A 286 -18.39 1.52 1.47
C ASN A 286 -18.46 0.85 0.10
N ARG A 287 -19.49 0.01 -0.15
CA ARG A 287 -19.68 -0.66 -1.43
C ARG A 287 -19.80 0.35 -2.57
N ASP A 288 -20.63 1.37 -2.39
CA ASP A 288 -20.91 2.37 -3.42
C ASP A 288 -19.68 3.24 -3.69
N TYR A 289 -18.91 3.58 -2.66
CA TYR A 289 -17.64 4.30 -2.83
C TYR A 289 -16.64 3.53 -3.67
N ILE A 290 -16.39 2.27 -3.34
CA ILE A 290 -15.43 1.43 -4.10
C ILE A 290 -15.97 1.01 -5.47
N GLY A 291 -17.31 0.97 -5.65
CA GLY A 291 -17.98 0.66 -6.92
C GLY A 291 -18.20 1.88 -7.82
N GLY A 292 -18.37 3.08 -7.23
CA GLY A 292 -18.71 4.31 -7.96
C GLY A 292 -17.53 5.06 -8.59
N GLY A 293 -16.29 4.68 -8.31
CA GLY A 293 -15.18 5.10 -9.16
C GLY A 293 -15.46 4.54 -10.55
N THR A 294 -15.56 5.39 -11.57
CA THR A 294 -15.68 4.99 -12.97
C THR A 294 -14.81 3.75 -13.18
N PHE A 295 -15.47 2.60 -13.27
CA PHE A 295 -14.85 1.44 -13.89
C PHE A 295 -14.57 1.93 -15.33
N ILE A 296 -13.38 2.43 -15.57
CA ILE A 296 -12.80 2.23 -16.87
C ILE A 296 -12.72 0.71 -16.91
N SER A 297 -13.74 0.13 -17.52
CA SER A 297 -13.80 -1.27 -17.86
C SER A 297 -12.64 -1.51 -18.83
N ALA A 298 -11.45 -1.59 -18.29
CA ALA A 298 -10.45 -2.45 -18.85
C ALA A 298 -11.04 -3.83 -18.61
N SER A 299 -11.73 -4.34 -19.62
CA SER A 299 -12.08 -5.74 -19.76
C SER A 299 -10.77 -6.54 -19.67
N MET A 300 -10.30 -6.74 -18.43
CA MET A 300 -9.24 -7.70 -18.16
C MET A 300 -9.87 -9.08 -18.33
N PRO A 301 -9.40 -9.88 -19.28
CA PRO A 301 -9.84 -11.25 -19.39
C PRO A 301 -9.53 -11.93 -18.06
N ILE A 302 -10.59 -12.41 -17.41
CA ILE A 302 -10.53 -13.34 -16.28
C ILE A 302 -9.42 -14.34 -16.59
N ARG A 303 -8.42 -14.38 -15.75
CA ARG A 303 -7.32 -15.35 -15.85
C ARG A 303 -7.93 -16.76 -15.67
N ALA A 304 -8.46 -17.31 -16.76
CA ALA A 304 -8.89 -18.70 -16.82
C ALA A 304 -7.72 -19.55 -16.35
N LYS A 305 -7.99 -20.47 -15.41
CA LYS A 305 -7.05 -21.53 -15.00
C LYS A 305 -6.44 -22.13 -16.27
N ARG A 306 -5.15 -21.94 -16.45
CA ARG A 306 -4.39 -22.39 -17.60
C ARG A 306 -4.49 -23.91 -17.69
N LYS A 307 -5.42 -24.42 -18.49
CA LYS A 307 -5.30 -25.75 -19.08
C LYS A 307 -4.15 -25.68 -20.08
N THR A 308 -3.12 -26.47 -19.84
CA THR A 308 -2.03 -26.68 -20.78
C THR A 308 -2.61 -27.29 -22.06
N SER A 309 -2.75 -26.47 -23.11
CA SER A 309 -2.88 -26.95 -24.49
C SER A 309 -1.87 -26.19 -25.33
N LEU A 310 -1.12 -26.95 -26.11
CA LEU A 310 -0.17 -26.50 -27.12
C LEU A 310 -0.89 -25.57 -28.11
N GLY A 311 -0.23 -24.44 -28.42
CA GLY A 311 -0.44 -23.73 -29.67
C GLY A 311 -1.55 -22.68 -29.67
N ALA A 312 -1.34 -21.51 -29.00
CA ALA A 312 -2.09 -20.31 -29.33
C ALA A 312 -1.16 -19.11 -29.44
N LYS A 313 -1.27 -18.39 -30.54
CA LYS A 313 -0.55 -17.16 -30.87
C LYS A 313 -0.71 -16.12 -29.76
N ARG A 314 0.40 -15.53 -29.34
CA ARG A 314 0.45 -14.42 -28.35
C ARG A 314 -0.26 -13.19 -28.94
N THR A 315 -1.42 -12.84 -28.40
CA THR A 315 -2.11 -11.58 -28.67
C THR A 315 -1.86 -10.59 -27.52
N GLY A 316 -1.47 -9.39 -27.90
CA GLY A 316 -1.59 -8.15 -27.12
C GLY A 316 -0.76 -8.03 -25.82
N ARG A 317 0.46 -7.46 -25.90
CA ARG A 317 1.16 -6.89 -24.74
C ARG A 317 0.53 -5.54 -24.40
N VAL A 318 0.05 -5.38 -23.16
CA VAL A 318 -0.25 -4.05 -22.59
C VAL A 318 1.05 -3.21 -22.67
N ARG A 319 1.02 -2.15 -23.45
CA ARG A 319 2.13 -1.19 -23.57
C ARG A 319 1.94 -0.12 -22.49
N ARG A 320 2.89 0.02 -21.57
CA ARG A 320 2.96 1.21 -20.72
C ARG A 320 3.56 2.34 -21.54
N LEU A 321 2.84 3.44 -21.67
CA LEU A 321 3.29 4.69 -22.24
C LEU A 321 3.46 5.74 -21.14
N TYR A 322 4.12 6.81 -21.46
CA TYR A 322 4.44 7.90 -20.55
C TYR A 322 4.12 9.23 -21.18
N GLN A 323 3.75 10.21 -20.36
CA GLN A 323 3.61 11.60 -20.77
C GLN A 323 4.76 12.41 -20.15
N ILE A 324 5.23 13.41 -20.89
CA ILE A 324 6.19 14.41 -20.42
C ILE A 324 5.43 15.72 -20.29
N ASN A 325 5.40 16.29 -19.08
CA ASN A 325 4.67 17.53 -18.77
C ASN A 325 3.17 17.46 -19.18
N GLY A 326 2.56 16.28 -19.01
CA GLY A 326 1.16 16.04 -19.37
C GLY A 326 0.88 15.95 -20.87
N ARG A 327 1.90 15.83 -21.72
CA ARG A 327 1.77 15.79 -23.19
C ARG A 327 2.41 14.57 -23.80
N GLY A 328 1.86 14.13 -24.95
CA GLY A 328 2.39 13.04 -25.77
C GLY A 328 2.21 11.64 -25.15
N GLU A 329 2.59 10.64 -25.93
CA GLU A 329 2.59 9.22 -25.53
C GLU A 329 3.96 8.64 -25.89
N TYR A 330 4.81 8.45 -24.89
CA TYR A 330 6.20 8.06 -25.08
C TYR A 330 6.46 6.65 -24.54
N SER A 331 7.21 5.85 -25.26
CA SER A 331 7.83 4.65 -24.72
C SER A 331 8.94 5.02 -23.72
N MET A 332 9.39 4.07 -22.89
CA MET A 332 10.51 4.33 -21.96
C MET A 332 11.76 4.88 -22.65
N GLY A 333 12.11 4.33 -23.82
CA GLY A 333 13.26 4.80 -24.59
C GLY A 333 13.09 6.26 -25.04
N GLN A 334 11.92 6.62 -25.53
CA GLN A 334 11.61 8.00 -25.95
C GLN A 334 11.61 8.99 -24.78
N VAL A 335 11.15 8.58 -23.60
CA VAL A 335 11.23 9.44 -22.39
C VAL A 335 12.69 9.75 -22.04
N ILE A 336 13.58 8.77 -22.15
CA ILE A 336 15.00 8.95 -21.88
C ILE A 336 15.63 9.83 -22.94
N GLU A 337 15.27 9.63 -24.22
CA GLU A 337 15.69 10.47 -25.33
C GLU A 337 15.32 11.93 -25.09
N GLU A 338 14.06 12.22 -24.80
CA GLU A 338 13.59 13.59 -24.56
C GLU A 338 14.26 14.21 -23.33
N PHE A 339 14.54 13.44 -22.31
CA PHE A 339 15.30 13.93 -21.15
C PHE A 339 16.75 14.28 -21.50
N ILE A 340 17.42 13.46 -22.30
CA ILE A 340 18.80 13.73 -22.73
C ILE A 340 18.83 14.99 -23.60
N LYS A 341 17.92 15.11 -24.56
CA LYS A 341 17.79 16.32 -25.40
C LYS A 341 17.57 17.57 -24.54
N TYR A 342 16.66 17.51 -23.60
CA TYR A 342 16.38 18.59 -22.65
C TYR A 342 17.63 19.03 -21.86
N LYS A 343 18.45 18.09 -21.39
CA LYS A 343 19.68 18.39 -20.65
C LYS A 343 20.75 18.96 -21.54
N LEU A 344 20.93 18.40 -22.76
CA LEU A 344 21.88 18.90 -23.76
C LEU A 344 21.51 20.32 -24.21
N ASP A 345 20.22 20.61 -24.37
CA ASP A 345 19.74 21.94 -24.73
C ASP A 345 19.95 22.96 -23.62
N LYS A 346 19.98 22.53 -22.37
CA LYS A 346 20.37 23.36 -21.21
C LYS A 346 21.89 23.50 -21.04
N GLY A 347 22.67 22.97 -21.97
CA GLY A 347 24.16 23.07 -21.91
C GLY A 347 24.82 22.11 -20.94
N THR A 348 24.10 21.09 -20.44
CA THR A 348 24.70 20.09 -19.56
C THR A 348 25.59 19.16 -20.40
N PRO A 349 26.89 18.99 -20.09
CA PRO A 349 27.75 18.07 -20.83
C PRO A 349 27.24 16.64 -20.65
N PHE A 350 27.39 15.82 -21.71
CA PHE A 350 26.84 14.44 -21.75
C PHE A 350 27.27 13.59 -20.54
N ASN A 351 28.52 13.69 -20.11
CA ASN A 351 29.03 12.97 -18.94
C ASN A 351 28.36 13.35 -17.63
N GLY A 352 27.66 14.49 -17.57
CA GLY A 352 26.89 14.97 -16.42
C GLY A 352 25.42 14.64 -16.48
N ILE A 353 24.92 14.00 -17.56
CA ILE A 353 23.49 13.76 -17.75
C ILE A 353 23.00 12.48 -17.06
N SER A 354 23.89 11.53 -16.72
CA SER A 354 23.48 10.24 -16.16
C SER A 354 22.93 10.39 -14.74
N PRO A 355 21.61 10.30 -14.52
CA PRO A 355 21.03 10.32 -13.17
C PRO A 355 21.23 8.98 -12.44
N ILE A 356 21.78 7.96 -13.12
CA ILE A 356 21.99 6.61 -12.60
C ILE A 356 23.44 6.21 -12.79
N LYS A 357 24.07 5.72 -11.73
CA LYS A 357 25.42 5.11 -11.82
C LYS A 357 25.34 3.84 -12.68
N GLY A 358 26.09 3.80 -13.79
CA GLY A 358 26.21 2.64 -14.67
C GLY A 358 26.10 3.00 -16.16
N LYS A 359 26.24 1.99 -17.02
CA LYS A 359 26.17 2.12 -18.49
C LYS A 359 24.74 2.17 -18.99
N PHE A 360 23.99 3.20 -18.61
CA PHE A 360 22.59 3.36 -19.01
C PHE A 360 22.45 4.10 -20.34
N ILE A 361 23.31 5.06 -20.60
CA ILE A 361 23.41 5.84 -21.83
C ILE A 361 24.86 5.90 -22.29
N SER A 362 25.07 5.94 -23.60
CA SER A 362 26.42 6.00 -24.20
C SER A 362 26.38 6.72 -25.54
N GLU A 363 27.48 7.35 -25.92
CA GLU A 363 27.74 7.83 -27.29
C GLU A 363 28.17 6.71 -28.23
N TYR A 364 28.36 5.48 -27.75
CA TYR A 364 28.78 4.33 -28.53
C TYR A 364 27.82 3.14 -28.35
N PRO A 365 27.52 2.37 -29.42
CA PRO A 365 26.63 1.21 -29.34
C PRO A 365 27.07 0.15 -28.32
N THR A 366 28.39 -0.03 -28.17
CA THR A 366 29.02 -1.00 -27.26
C THR A 366 28.99 -0.55 -25.79
N GLY A 367 28.65 0.71 -25.53
CA GLY A 367 28.59 1.29 -24.19
C GLY A 367 27.32 0.98 -23.40
N VAL A 368 26.31 0.36 -24.03
CA VAL A 368 25.01 0.06 -23.43
C VAL A 368 24.72 -1.43 -23.47
N SER A 369 23.95 -1.90 -22.48
CA SER A 369 23.49 -3.29 -22.46
C SER A 369 22.32 -3.48 -23.43
N ILE A 370 22.40 -4.51 -24.26
CA ILE A 370 21.34 -4.92 -25.21
C ILE A 370 20.76 -6.28 -24.79
N GLY A 371 19.52 -6.55 -25.19
CA GLY A 371 18.87 -7.83 -24.91
C GLY A 371 19.53 -9.01 -25.63
N SER A 372 19.31 -10.23 -25.18
CA SER A 372 19.94 -11.48 -25.64
C SER A 372 19.40 -12.06 -26.95
N GLY A 373 18.67 -11.31 -27.77
CA GLY A 373 18.16 -11.78 -29.07
C GLY A 373 19.17 -11.55 -30.20
N LYS A 374 19.17 -12.44 -31.23
CA LYS A 374 20.04 -12.31 -32.43
C LYS A 374 19.94 -10.96 -33.14
N ASP A 375 18.78 -10.26 -32.99
CA ASP A 375 18.50 -8.95 -33.60
C ASP A 375 18.38 -7.83 -32.56
N ALA A 376 18.90 -8.02 -31.35
CA ALA A 376 18.84 -7.01 -30.31
C ALA A 376 19.74 -5.81 -30.68
N LYS A 377 19.10 -4.64 -30.88
CA LYS A 377 19.79 -3.38 -31.14
C LYS A 377 19.56 -2.43 -29.96
N PRO A 378 20.55 -1.59 -29.60
CA PRO A 378 20.34 -0.53 -28.64
C PRO A 378 19.28 0.45 -29.19
N TYR A 379 18.49 1.07 -28.30
CA TYR A 379 17.69 2.21 -28.70
C TYR A 379 18.65 3.38 -29.00
N SER A 380 18.52 3.98 -30.18
CA SER A 380 19.41 5.07 -30.62
C SER A 380 18.58 6.25 -31.11
N PHE A 381 19.12 7.44 -30.93
CA PHE A 381 18.58 8.68 -31.48
C PHE A 381 19.73 9.65 -31.76
N SER A 382 19.49 10.61 -32.68
CA SER A 382 20.45 11.67 -33.01
C SER A 382 19.98 13.00 -32.45
N HIS A 383 20.92 13.81 -31.91
CA HIS A 383 20.68 15.17 -31.47
C HIS A 383 21.89 16.06 -31.79
N LYS A 384 21.64 17.18 -32.47
CA LYS A 384 22.66 18.14 -32.90
C LYS A 384 23.87 17.47 -33.61
N GLY A 385 23.58 16.49 -34.48
CA GLY A 385 24.60 15.78 -35.29
C GLY A 385 25.41 14.71 -34.55
N LYS A 386 25.03 14.35 -33.32
CA LYS A 386 25.61 13.25 -32.58
C LYS A 386 24.59 12.16 -32.29
N ASP A 387 25.06 10.90 -32.33
CA ASP A 387 24.24 9.73 -32.01
C ASP A 387 24.41 9.34 -30.53
N TYR A 388 23.30 8.95 -29.93
CA TYR A 388 23.21 8.50 -28.53
C TYR A 388 22.52 7.16 -28.47
N TYR A 389 22.96 6.32 -27.55
CA TYR A 389 22.47 4.96 -27.35
C TYR A 389 21.98 4.76 -25.93
N VAL A 390 20.83 4.09 -25.77
CA VAL A 390 20.19 3.83 -24.48
C VAL A 390 20.06 2.33 -24.28
N THR A 391 20.31 1.86 -23.07
CA THR A 391 20.12 0.46 -22.69
C THR A 391 18.69 0.00 -22.95
N THR A 392 18.53 -1.04 -23.75
CA THR A 392 17.25 -1.64 -24.14
C THR A 392 16.92 -2.94 -23.40
N GLN A 393 17.71 -3.36 -22.42
CA GLN A 393 17.41 -4.53 -21.59
C GLN A 393 16.17 -4.28 -20.71
N LEU A 394 15.02 -4.11 -21.38
CA LEU A 394 13.76 -3.76 -20.75
C LEU A 394 12.88 -5.00 -20.45
N ARG A 395 13.41 -6.21 -20.58
CA ARG A 395 12.65 -7.45 -20.34
C ARG A 395 12.67 -7.91 -18.90
N ASP A 396 13.62 -7.47 -18.11
CA ASP A 396 13.85 -7.92 -16.74
C ASP A 396 13.37 -6.91 -15.70
N SER A 397 13.12 -7.39 -14.49
CA SER A 397 12.77 -6.57 -13.33
C SER A 397 13.78 -5.44 -13.11
N GLU A 398 15.05 -5.69 -13.40
CA GLU A 398 16.15 -4.75 -13.27
C GLU A 398 16.01 -3.52 -14.18
N ALA A 399 15.52 -3.68 -15.39
CA ALA A 399 15.33 -2.55 -16.31
C ALA A 399 14.13 -1.67 -15.91
N LYS A 400 13.06 -2.29 -15.39
CA LYS A 400 11.93 -1.55 -14.82
C LYS A 400 12.36 -0.78 -13.58
N ASP A 401 13.21 -1.36 -12.76
CA ASP A 401 13.76 -0.73 -11.57
C ASP A 401 14.71 0.41 -11.93
N ASN A 402 15.55 0.25 -12.95
CA ASN A 402 16.42 1.30 -13.44
C ASN A 402 15.62 2.47 -14.02
N PHE A 403 14.56 2.19 -14.77
CA PHE A 403 13.70 3.24 -15.29
C PHE A 403 12.90 3.95 -14.17
N ARG A 404 12.46 3.22 -13.14
CA ARG A 404 11.82 3.81 -11.97
C ARG A 404 12.78 4.74 -11.22
N ARG A 405 14.04 4.30 -10.99
CA ARG A 405 15.10 5.14 -10.39
C ARG A 405 15.39 6.37 -11.23
N PHE A 406 15.43 6.21 -12.54
CA PHE A 406 15.56 7.31 -13.48
C PHE A 406 14.43 8.34 -13.29
N ARG A 407 13.17 7.91 -13.28
CA ARG A 407 12.02 8.79 -13.07
C ARG A 407 12.10 9.55 -11.73
N THR A 408 12.40 8.84 -10.66
CA THR A 408 12.54 9.43 -9.31
C THR A 408 13.67 10.47 -9.29
N SER A 409 14.82 10.13 -9.85
CA SER A 409 15.96 11.06 -9.93
C SER A 409 15.62 12.30 -10.74
N VAL A 410 14.98 12.14 -11.91
CA VAL A 410 14.58 13.26 -12.78
C VAL A 410 13.55 14.17 -12.09
N SER A 411 12.56 13.61 -11.42
CA SER A 411 11.54 14.41 -10.72
C SER A 411 12.12 15.26 -9.58
N VAL A 412 13.20 14.79 -8.96
CA VAL A 412 13.89 15.52 -7.89
C VAL A 412 14.85 16.58 -8.43
N THR A 413 15.62 16.25 -9.48
CA THR A 413 16.68 17.10 -10.01
C THR A 413 16.20 18.09 -11.06
N GLU A 414 15.07 17.82 -11.71
CA GLU A 414 14.53 18.60 -12.83
C GLU A 414 13.02 18.84 -12.67
N PRO A 415 12.60 19.78 -11.82
CA PRO A 415 11.18 20.04 -11.55
C PRO A 415 10.39 20.50 -12.80
N GLY A 416 11.08 20.93 -13.86
CA GLY A 416 10.47 21.28 -15.15
C GLY A 416 10.30 20.11 -16.13
N PHE A 417 10.68 18.87 -15.72
CA PHE A 417 10.57 17.67 -16.57
C PHE A 417 9.79 16.57 -15.83
N ILE A 418 8.48 16.67 -15.87
CA ILE A 418 7.56 15.78 -15.15
C ILE A 418 7.20 14.56 -16.02
N ILE A 419 7.45 13.36 -15.51
CA ILE A 419 7.14 12.08 -16.21
C ILE A 419 5.96 11.41 -15.52
N THR A 420 4.83 11.29 -16.21
CA THR A 420 3.64 10.55 -15.76
C THR A 420 3.46 9.26 -16.55
N SER A 421 3.05 8.17 -15.90
CA SER A 421 2.75 6.92 -16.60
C SER A 421 1.28 6.89 -17.00
N ILE A 422 1.01 6.49 -18.26
CA ILE A 422 -0.32 6.16 -18.75
C ILE A 422 -0.35 4.69 -19.16
N ILE A 423 -1.47 4.02 -18.89
CA ILE A 423 -1.71 2.62 -19.29
C ILE A 423 -2.71 2.69 -20.43
N ILE A 424 -2.32 2.14 -21.58
CA ILE A 424 -3.20 1.96 -22.74
C ILE A 424 -3.49 0.46 -22.91
#